data_750b661f476d2a80d7968bb8774fbb11
#
_entry.id   750b661f476d2a80d7968bb8774fbb11
#
_cell.length_a   1.000
_cell.length_b   1.000
_cell.length_c   1.000
_cell.angle_alpha   90.00
_cell.angle_beta   90.00
_cell.angle_gamma   90.00
#
_symmetry.space_group_name_H-M   'P 1'
#
loop_
_entity.id
_entity.type
_entity.pdbx_description
1 polymer ?
#
loop_
_entity_poly.entity_id
_entity_poly.type
_entity_poly.pdbx_seq_one_letter_code
_entity_poly.pdbx_strand_id
1 'polypeptide(L)'
;MNVRSLHLSTFLCSILSMTTLLAADPVAFPRTTIDLGTVVSDVEKSVRFYVNGIGFRELPGFELPADAATAAGLTDGKPLSVRVLVLGEGDTATKLKLMSVAGTTPRTGDNEFIHSHTGFRYLTIVVDDTNAALARLAKIGVKPLAKSPIAIPETIAKGLFLTCVRDPDGNIVELFAPKK
;
A
#
# COMPACT_ATOMS: atom_id res chain seq x y z
N MET A 1 13.95 9.53 89.38
CA MET A 1 12.70 9.72 88.62
C MET A 1 13.08 9.58 87.12
N ASN A 2 12.91 8.34 86.57
CA ASN A 2 13.29 8.03 85.19
C ASN A 2 12.06 8.11 84.28
N VAL A 3 12.04 9.09 83.34
CA VAL A 3 11.01 9.17 82.29
C VAL A 3 11.50 8.41 81.07
N ARG A 4 10.87 7.29 80.72
CA ARG A 4 11.12 6.52 79.51
C ARG A 4 10.35 7.16 78.36
N SER A 5 11.10 7.64 77.36
CA SER A 5 10.56 8.08 76.05
C SER A 5 10.17 6.88 75.21
N LEU A 6 8.88 6.87 74.76
CA LEU A 6 8.36 5.84 73.92
C LEU A 6 8.43 6.33 72.48
N HIS A 7 9.32 5.75 71.68
CA HIS A 7 9.37 6.05 70.22
C HIS A 7 8.35 5.20 69.49
N LEU A 8 7.32 5.83 68.94
CA LEU A 8 6.31 5.26 68.08
C LEU A 8 6.81 5.29 66.63
N SER A 9 7.29 4.13 66.12
CA SER A 9 7.69 3.97 64.74
C SER A 9 6.48 3.73 63.87
N THR A 10 6.12 4.75 63.05
CA THR A 10 5.05 4.63 62.05
C THR A 10 5.59 3.92 60.81
N PHE A 11 5.19 2.68 60.58
CA PHE A 11 5.51 1.90 59.39
C PHE A 11 4.56 2.34 58.26
N LEU A 12 5.05 3.15 57.33
CA LEU A 12 4.32 3.54 56.12
C LEU A 12 4.37 2.41 55.08
N CYS A 13 3.31 1.64 55.00
CA CYS A 13 3.17 0.57 54.02
C CYS A 13 2.79 1.17 52.68
N SER A 14 3.75 1.40 51.78
CA SER A 14 3.51 1.85 50.37
C SER A 14 2.94 0.69 49.58
N ILE A 15 1.64 0.73 49.31
CA ILE A 15 0.98 -0.20 48.38
C ILE A 15 1.33 0.24 46.97
N LEU A 16 2.28 -0.44 46.32
CA LEU A 16 2.63 -0.28 44.94
C LEU A 16 1.50 -0.93 44.09
N SER A 17 0.56 -0.13 43.62
CA SER A 17 -0.49 -0.57 42.68
C SER A 17 0.16 -0.92 41.34
N MET A 18 0.38 -2.21 41.13
CA MET A 18 0.86 -2.75 39.87
C MET A 18 -0.33 -2.77 38.89
N THR A 19 -0.48 -1.70 38.09
CA THR A 19 -1.40 -1.70 36.96
C THR A 19 -0.90 -2.71 35.92
N THR A 20 -1.52 -3.87 35.88
CA THR A 20 -1.35 -4.82 34.78
C THR A 20 -1.93 -4.19 33.52
N LEU A 21 -1.04 -3.77 32.62
CA LEU A 21 -1.44 -3.42 31.26
C LEU A 21 -1.97 -4.70 30.61
N LEU A 22 -3.29 -4.81 30.45
CA LEU A 22 -3.89 -5.89 29.66
C LEU A 22 -3.40 -5.69 28.22
N ALA A 23 -2.47 -6.55 27.80
CA ALA A 23 -2.14 -6.66 26.37
C ALA A 23 -3.42 -7.10 25.65
N ALA A 24 -3.84 -6.33 24.65
CA ALA A 24 -4.96 -6.74 23.80
C ALA A 24 -4.63 -8.10 23.16
N ASP A 25 -5.61 -8.98 23.06
CA ASP A 25 -5.44 -10.27 22.39
C ASP A 25 -4.91 -10.02 20.96
N PRO A 26 -3.92 -10.81 20.51
CA PRO A 26 -3.36 -10.64 19.19
C PRO A 26 -4.45 -10.86 18.13
N VAL A 27 -4.61 -9.90 17.23
CA VAL A 27 -5.54 -10.02 16.11
C VAL A 27 -5.03 -11.09 15.15
N ALA A 28 -5.84 -12.12 14.89
CA ALA A 28 -5.52 -13.17 13.93
C ALA A 28 -5.99 -12.80 12.53
N PHE A 29 -5.10 -12.93 11.56
CA PHE A 29 -5.40 -12.73 10.15
C PHE A 29 -5.28 -14.07 9.41
N PRO A 30 -6.35 -14.57 8.77
CA PRO A 30 -6.28 -15.81 7.99
C PRO A 30 -5.35 -15.67 6.76
N ARG A 31 -5.13 -14.44 6.31
CA ARG A 31 -4.18 -14.07 5.25
C ARG A 31 -3.58 -12.70 5.56
N THR A 32 -2.28 -12.57 5.46
CA THR A 32 -1.55 -11.32 5.73
C THR A 32 -1.30 -10.48 4.48
N THR A 33 -1.56 -11.02 3.29
CA THR A 33 -1.46 -10.29 2.03
C THR A 33 -2.64 -9.32 1.88
N ILE A 34 -2.36 -8.10 1.45
CA ILE A 34 -3.35 -7.05 1.22
C ILE A 34 -3.68 -7.00 -0.27
N ASP A 35 -4.97 -6.97 -0.62
CA ASP A 35 -5.40 -6.61 -1.95
C ASP A 35 -5.59 -5.09 -2.04
N LEU A 36 -5.19 -4.49 -3.15
CA LEU A 36 -5.29 -3.06 -3.40
C LEU A 36 -6.39 -2.78 -4.42
N GLY A 37 -7.22 -1.77 -4.17
CA GLY A 37 -8.21 -1.29 -5.12
C GLY A 37 -7.88 0.13 -5.58
N THR A 38 -7.97 0.39 -6.89
CA THR A 38 -7.81 1.72 -7.46
C THR A 38 -8.86 1.98 -8.54
N VAL A 39 -9.48 3.14 -8.51
CA VAL A 39 -10.34 3.61 -9.60
C VAL A 39 -9.46 4.19 -10.68
N VAL A 40 -9.69 3.80 -11.93
CA VAL A 40 -8.88 4.21 -13.08
C VAL A 40 -9.74 4.93 -14.13
N SER A 41 -9.14 5.90 -14.81
CA SER A 41 -9.83 6.66 -15.85
C SER A 41 -9.95 5.88 -17.17
N ASP A 42 -8.97 5.00 -17.45
CA ASP A 42 -8.91 4.16 -18.64
C ASP A 42 -8.37 2.77 -18.27
N VAL A 43 -9.29 1.81 -18.14
CA VAL A 43 -8.96 0.45 -17.70
C VAL A 43 -7.94 -0.22 -18.62
N GLU A 44 -8.07 -0.08 -19.93
CA GLU A 44 -7.19 -0.74 -20.89
C GLU A 44 -5.77 -0.16 -20.88
N LYS A 45 -5.64 1.15 -20.66
CA LYS A 45 -4.32 1.76 -20.47
C LYS A 45 -3.67 1.29 -19.17
N SER A 46 -4.44 1.20 -18.10
CA SER A 46 -3.95 0.76 -16.80
C SER A 46 -3.58 -0.73 -16.82
N VAL A 47 -4.39 -1.60 -17.43
CA VAL A 47 -4.02 -3.01 -17.65
C VAL A 47 -2.71 -3.11 -18.44
N ARG A 48 -2.58 -2.38 -19.54
CA ARG A 48 -1.34 -2.38 -20.35
C ARG A 48 -0.12 -1.91 -19.56
N PHE A 49 -0.27 -0.89 -18.70
CA PHE A 49 0.81 -0.41 -17.84
C PHE A 49 1.23 -1.47 -16.84
N TYR A 50 0.29 -2.01 -16.08
CA TYR A 50 0.61 -2.97 -15.01
C TYR A 50 1.03 -4.34 -15.55
N VAL A 51 0.42 -4.83 -16.63
CA VAL A 51 0.77 -6.14 -17.22
C VAL A 51 2.05 -6.04 -18.06
N ASN A 52 2.08 -5.18 -19.08
CA ASN A 52 3.19 -5.16 -20.03
C ASN A 52 4.40 -4.35 -19.51
N GLY A 53 4.16 -3.32 -18.70
CA GLY A 53 5.21 -2.48 -18.12
C GLY A 53 5.81 -3.04 -16.85
N ILE A 54 4.98 -3.31 -15.86
CA ILE A 54 5.41 -3.76 -14.54
C ILE A 54 5.62 -5.27 -14.51
N GLY A 55 4.69 -6.07 -15.04
CA GLY A 55 4.77 -7.54 -15.08
C GLY A 55 3.71 -8.24 -14.23
N PHE A 56 2.61 -7.58 -13.92
CA PHE A 56 1.43 -8.27 -13.37
C PHE A 56 0.84 -9.24 -14.39
N ARG A 57 0.11 -10.22 -13.92
CA ARG A 57 -0.71 -11.11 -14.73
C ARG A 57 -2.19 -10.84 -14.48
N GLU A 58 -2.97 -10.78 -15.53
CA GLU A 58 -4.41 -10.60 -15.42
C GLU A 58 -5.12 -11.91 -15.08
N LEU A 59 -6.09 -11.81 -14.17
CA LEU A 59 -7.01 -12.88 -13.80
C LEU A 59 -8.43 -12.52 -14.25
N PRO A 60 -9.37 -13.47 -14.24
CA PRO A 60 -10.79 -13.15 -14.45
C PRO A 60 -11.25 -12.04 -13.50
N GLY A 61 -11.82 -10.99 -14.08
CA GLY A 61 -12.45 -9.90 -13.34
C GLY A 61 -13.87 -10.25 -12.89
N PHE A 62 -14.56 -9.28 -12.31
CA PHE A 62 -15.96 -9.45 -11.92
C PHE A 62 -16.70 -8.12 -11.93
N GLU A 63 -18.03 -8.23 -11.99
CA GLU A 63 -18.94 -7.10 -11.81
C GLU A 63 -19.57 -7.20 -10.42
N LEU A 64 -19.59 -6.09 -9.69
CA LEU A 64 -20.37 -5.95 -8.48
C LEU A 64 -21.66 -5.21 -8.83
N PRO A 65 -22.85 -5.85 -8.71
CA PRO A 65 -24.13 -5.23 -9.04
C PRO A 65 -24.40 -3.97 -8.21
N ALA A 66 -25.21 -3.06 -8.75
CA ALA A 66 -25.46 -1.75 -8.15
C ALA A 66 -26.03 -1.84 -6.72
N ASP A 67 -26.93 -2.78 -6.47
CA ASP A 67 -27.51 -3.03 -5.15
C ASP A 67 -26.47 -3.49 -4.13
N ALA A 68 -25.60 -4.43 -4.51
CA ALA A 68 -24.51 -4.92 -3.67
C ALA A 68 -23.45 -3.84 -3.43
N ALA A 69 -23.07 -3.08 -4.46
CA ALA A 69 -22.11 -1.99 -4.33
C ALA A 69 -22.64 -0.87 -3.42
N THR A 70 -23.93 -0.56 -3.52
CA THR A 70 -24.60 0.43 -2.66
C THR A 70 -24.73 -0.07 -1.22
N ALA A 71 -25.14 -1.32 -1.02
CA ALA A 71 -25.25 -1.92 0.30
C ALA A 71 -23.89 -1.99 1.04
N ALA A 72 -22.81 -2.16 0.28
CA ALA A 72 -21.43 -2.09 0.80
C ALA A 72 -20.92 -0.65 1.01
N GLY A 73 -21.67 0.39 0.63
CA GLY A 73 -21.26 1.79 0.73
C GLY A 73 -20.18 2.21 -0.28
N LEU A 74 -20.01 1.45 -1.37
CA LEU A 74 -18.95 1.69 -2.36
C LEU A 74 -19.38 2.64 -3.49
N THR A 75 -20.66 2.60 -3.88
CA THR A 75 -21.19 3.48 -4.93
C THR A 75 -22.57 4.03 -4.55
N ASP A 76 -22.98 5.03 -5.30
CA ASP A 76 -24.28 5.73 -5.18
C ASP A 76 -25.34 5.14 -6.18
N GLY A 77 -25.58 3.85 -6.13
CA GLY A 77 -26.53 3.18 -7.00
C GLY A 77 -25.98 2.76 -8.36
N LYS A 78 -24.66 2.63 -8.49
CA LYS A 78 -24.00 2.24 -9.74
C LYS A 78 -23.29 0.89 -9.61
N PRO A 79 -23.26 0.06 -10.66
CA PRO A 79 -22.45 -1.16 -10.67
C PRO A 79 -20.96 -0.79 -10.74
N LEU A 80 -20.12 -1.68 -10.20
CA LEU A 80 -18.68 -1.53 -10.20
C LEU A 80 -18.05 -2.65 -11.01
N SER A 81 -17.35 -2.30 -12.09
CA SER A 81 -16.57 -3.23 -12.89
C SER A 81 -15.15 -3.35 -12.32
N VAL A 82 -14.66 -4.57 -12.18
CA VAL A 82 -13.36 -4.86 -11.56
C VAL A 82 -12.52 -5.78 -12.44
N ARG A 83 -11.37 -5.28 -12.91
CA ARG A 83 -10.30 -6.09 -13.50
C ARG A 83 -9.31 -6.48 -12.39
N VAL A 84 -8.93 -7.74 -12.35
CA VAL A 84 -8.04 -8.25 -11.29
C VAL A 84 -6.68 -8.56 -11.86
N LEU A 85 -5.66 -7.91 -11.33
CA LEU A 85 -4.27 -8.17 -11.66
C LEU A 85 -3.57 -8.80 -10.45
N VAL A 86 -2.67 -9.75 -10.68
CA VAL A 86 -1.91 -10.43 -9.63
C VAL A 86 -0.41 -10.25 -9.84
N LEU A 87 0.29 -9.94 -8.75
CA LEU A 87 1.75 -9.86 -8.72
C LEU A 87 2.33 -11.15 -8.14
N GLY A 88 2.98 -11.95 -8.99
CA GLY A 88 3.50 -13.26 -8.61
C GLY A 88 2.46 -14.37 -8.73
N GLU A 89 2.67 -15.46 -7.97
CA GLU A 89 1.88 -16.69 -8.05
C GLU A 89 1.39 -17.13 -6.66
N GLY A 90 0.40 -18.01 -6.65
CA GLY A 90 -0.17 -18.60 -5.43
C GLY A 90 -1.28 -17.77 -4.79
N ASP A 91 -1.95 -18.37 -3.80
CA ASP A 91 -3.14 -17.80 -3.15
C ASP A 91 -2.85 -16.58 -2.29
N THR A 92 -1.60 -16.42 -1.86
CA THR A 92 -1.14 -15.28 -1.05
C THR A 92 -0.53 -14.15 -1.89
N ALA A 93 -0.55 -14.26 -3.23
CA ALA A 93 -0.04 -13.21 -4.09
C ALA A 93 -0.90 -11.94 -4.00
N THR A 94 -0.24 -10.78 -3.98
CA THR A 94 -0.92 -9.48 -3.93
C THR A 94 -1.75 -9.24 -5.19
N LYS A 95 -2.99 -8.80 -5.01
CA LYS A 95 -3.89 -8.44 -6.11
C LYS A 95 -4.07 -6.93 -6.18
N LEU A 96 -3.99 -6.41 -7.40
CA LEU A 96 -4.37 -5.05 -7.74
C LEU A 96 -5.69 -5.10 -8.52
N LYS A 97 -6.72 -4.47 -7.98
CA LYS A 97 -8.06 -4.42 -8.56
C LYS A 97 -8.25 -3.05 -9.22
N LEU A 98 -8.27 -3.05 -10.56
CA LEU A 98 -8.56 -1.84 -11.35
C LEU A 98 -10.07 -1.70 -11.48
N MET A 99 -10.63 -0.61 -10.98
CA MET A 99 -12.07 -0.41 -10.87
C MET A 99 -12.54 0.71 -11.80
N SER A 100 -13.69 0.50 -12.43
CA SER A 100 -14.40 1.54 -13.17
C SER A 100 -15.89 1.52 -12.83
N VAL A 101 -16.52 2.69 -12.86
CA VAL A 101 -17.95 2.87 -12.63
C VAL A 101 -18.55 3.50 -13.88
N ALA A 102 -19.42 2.79 -14.56
CA ALA A 102 -20.02 3.26 -15.80
C ALA A 102 -20.76 4.60 -15.64
N GLY A 103 -20.60 5.49 -16.61
CA GLY A 103 -21.25 6.81 -16.60
C GLY A 103 -20.66 7.80 -15.59
N THR A 104 -19.46 7.51 -15.04
CA THR A 104 -18.74 8.45 -14.15
C THR A 104 -17.41 8.88 -14.75
N THR A 105 -16.97 10.09 -14.37
CA THR A 105 -15.64 10.58 -14.65
C THR A 105 -14.96 10.84 -13.30
N PRO A 106 -14.05 9.96 -12.86
CA PRO A 106 -13.38 10.15 -11.59
C PRO A 106 -12.52 11.42 -11.62
N ARG A 107 -12.46 12.12 -10.49
CA ARG A 107 -11.58 13.28 -10.34
C ARG A 107 -10.17 12.79 -10.04
N THR A 108 -9.21 13.30 -10.79
CA THR A 108 -7.78 13.08 -10.51
C THR A 108 -7.36 14.00 -9.36
N GLY A 109 -6.67 13.46 -8.35
CA GLY A 109 -6.01 14.26 -7.32
C GLY A 109 -4.74 14.94 -7.85
N ASP A 110 -4.21 15.89 -7.07
CA ASP A 110 -2.88 16.42 -7.33
C ASP A 110 -1.82 15.36 -7.00
N ASN A 111 -1.21 14.81 -8.02
CA ASN A 111 -0.19 13.77 -7.93
C ASN A 111 1.22 14.27 -8.28
N GLU A 112 1.46 15.59 -8.31
CA GLU A 112 2.77 16.13 -8.70
C GLU A 112 3.89 15.64 -7.78
N PHE A 113 3.68 15.71 -6.46
CA PHE A 113 4.60 15.18 -5.46
C PHE A 113 3.86 14.31 -4.45
N ILE A 114 4.58 13.50 -3.67
CA ILE A 114 3.95 12.65 -2.63
C ILE A 114 3.22 13.45 -1.56
N HIS A 115 3.60 14.70 -1.32
CA HIS A 115 2.98 15.58 -0.34
C HIS A 115 1.87 16.48 -0.90
N SER A 116 1.61 16.45 -2.22
CA SER A 116 0.61 17.31 -2.85
C SER A 116 -0.83 16.95 -2.45
N HIS A 117 -1.06 15.69 -2.04
CA HIS A 117 -2.39 15.18 -1.71
C HIS A 117 -2.32 14.15 -0.59
N THR A 118 -3.33 14.07 0.27
CA THR A 118 -3.45 13.02 1.31
C THR A 118 -3.95 11.71 0.72
N GLY A 119 -3.75 10.59 1.44
CA GLY A 119 -4.16 9.24 1.03
C GLY A 119 -3.00 8.35 0.61
N PHE A 120 -3.30 7.21 0.02
CA PHE A 120 -2.28 6.30 -0.52
C PHE A 120 -1.56 6.97 -1.68
N ARG A 121 -0.23 7.10 -1.62
CA ARG A 121 0.52 7.92 -2.57
C ARG A 121 1.34 7.13 -3.56
N TYR A 122 1.77 5.92 -3.22
CA TYR A 122 2.57 5.08 -4.10
C TYR A 122 2.38 3.59 -3.82
N LEU A 123 2.76 2.79 -4.80
CA LEU A 123 2.97 1.36 -4.67
C LEU A 123 4.46 1.09 -4.75
N THR A 124 4.99 0.30 -3.82
CA THR A 124 6.37 -0.19 -3.90
C THR A 124 6.38 -1.63 -4.38
N ILE A 125 7.10 -1.89 -5.45
CA ILE A 125 7.23 -3.20 -6.07
C ILE A 125 8.71 -3.55 -6.15
N VAL A 126 9.08 -4.70 -5.59
CA VAL A 126 10.43 -5.23 -5.72
C VAL A 126 10.52 -5.99 -7.04
N VAL A 127 11.49 -5.62 -7.86
CA VAL A 127 11.76 -6.26 -9.16
C VAL A 127 13.17 -6.83 -9.17
N ASP A 128 13.44 -7.76 -10.06
CA ASP A 128 14.79 -8.38 -10.14
C ASP A 128 15.85 -7.44 -10.72
N ASP A 129 15.42 -6.53 -11.62
CA ASP A 129 16.29 -5.65 -12.37
C ASP A 129 15.53 -4.37 -12.76
N THR A 130 15.96 -3.21 -12.23
CA THR A 130 15.35 -1.92 -12.56
C THR A 130 15.60 -1.50 -14.01
N ASN A 131 16.74 -1.85 -14.60
CA ASN A 131 17.03 -1.52 -16.01
C ASN A 131 16.12 -2.31 -16.96
N ALA A 132 15.91 -3.60 -16.68
CA ALA A 132 14.98 -4.42 -17.45
C ALA A 132 13.53 -3.92 -17.30
N ALA A 133 13.12 -3.50 -16.11
CA ALA A 133 11.80 -2.90 -15.88
C ALA A 133 11.65 -1.59 -16.66
N LEU A 134 12.64 -0.69 -16.61
CA LEU A 134 12.66 0.55 -17.38
C LEU A 134 12.59 0.30 -18.89
N ALA A 135 13.29 -0.71 -19.39
CA ALA A 135 13.25 -1.08 -20.80
C ALA A 135 11.85 -1.57 -21.23
N ARG A 136 11.12 -2.31 -20.38
CA ARG A 136 9.73 -2.71 -20.66
C ARG A 136 8.79 -1.49 -20.64
N LEU A 137 8.93 -0.62 -19.65
CA LEU A 137 8.13 0.59 -19.51
C LEU A 137 8.35 1.55 -20.69
N ALA A 138 9.59 1.69 -21.16
CA ALA A 138 9.92 2.52 -22.34
C ALA A 138 9.23 2.03 -23.62
N LYS A 139 9.05 0.70 -23.79
CA LYS A 139 8.32 0.13 -24.95
C LYS A 139 6.85 0.55 -25.01
N ILE A 140 6.26 0.92 -23.88
CA ILE A 140 4.88 1.41 -23.78
C ILE A 140 4.82 2.93 -23.55
N GLY A 141 5.95 3.65 -23.78
CA GLY A 141 6.03 5.10 -23.70
C GLY A 141 6.14 5.69 -22.30
N VAL A 142 6.35 4.87 -21.25
CA VAL A 142 6.49 5.35 -19.88
C VAL A 142 7.93 5.75 -19.61
N LYS A 143 8.10 6.91 -18.98
CA LYS A 143 9.41 7.46 -18.58
C LYS A 143 9.50 7.56 -17.06
N PRO A 144 10.70 7.43 -16.48
CA PRO A 144 10.90 7.69 -15.08
C PRO A 144 10.63 9.15 -14.71
N LEU A 145 10.20 9.40 -13.47
CA LEU A 145 9.90 10.75 -12.96
C LEU A 145 11.14 11.64 -12.86
N ALA A 146 12.29 11.04 -12.61
CA ALA A 146 13.57 11.72 -12.46
C ALA A 146 14.71 10.81 -12.93
N LYS A 147 15.96 11.24 -12.70
CA LYS A 147 17.14 10.39 -12.95
C LYS A 147 16.94 9.04 -12.29
N SER A 148 17.05 7.97 -13.05
CA SER A 148 16.79 6.60 -12.61
C SER A 148 17.72 5.60 -13.29
N PRO A 149 18.08 4.48 -12.61
CA PRO A 149 17.83 4.25 -11.17
C PRO A 149 18.75 5.10 -10.29
N ILE A 150 18.30 5.44 -9.08
CA ILE A 150 19.13 6.08 -8.04
C ILE A 150 19.46 5.09 -6.93
N ALA A 151 20.67 5.18 -6.36
CA ALA A 151 21.01 4.42 -5.18
C ALA A 151 20.23 4.93 -3.96
N ILE A 152 19.67 4.03 -3.18
CA ILE A 152 19.05 4.36 -1.90
C ILE A 152 20.16 4.55 -0.87
N PRO A 153 20.04 5.53 0.06
CA PRO A 153 21.01 5.69 1.13
C PRO A 153 21.20 4.37 1.91
N GLU A 154 22.45 4.01 2.19
CA GLU A 154 22.79 2.74 2.85
C GLU A 154 22.16 2.60 4.23
N THR A 155 21.85 3.72 4.89
CA THR A 155 21.14 3.77 6.17
C THR A 155 19.68 3.32 6.08
N ILE A 156 19.09 3.32 4.87
CA ILE A 156 17.70 2.92 4.61
C ILE A 156 17.67 1.50 4.03
N ALA A 157 18.41 1.27 2.92
CA ALA A 157 18.43 -0.03 2.26
C ALA A 157 19.71 -0.21 1.45
N LYS A 158 20.67 -0.93 2.04
CA LYS A 158 22.00 -1.16 1.44
C LYS A 158 21.91 -1.92 0.12
N GLY A 159 22.57 -1.36 -0.92
CA GLY A 159 22.70 -2.01 -2.22
C GLY A 159 21.44 -2.01 -3.08
N LEU A 160 20.37 -1.33 -2.65
CA LEU A 160 19.13 -1.18 -3.41
C LEU A 160 19.11 0.12 -4.23
N PHE A 161 18.44 0.04 -5.35
CA PHE A 161 18.18 1.13 -6.27
C PHE A 161 16.71 1.36 -6.42
N LEU A 162 16.32 2.63 -6.56
CA LEU A 162 14.95 3.08 -6.72
C LEU A 162 14.74 3.69 -8.10
N THR A 163 13.63 3.36 -8.69
CA THR A 163 13.08 4.02 -9.88
C THR A 163 11.62 4.33 -9.62
N CYS A 164 11.21 5.58 -9.85
CA CYS A 164 9.80 5.98 -9.77
C CYS A 164 9.25 6.29 -11.16
N VAL A 165 8.06 5.78 -11.43
CA VAL A 165 7.29 6.06 -12.64
C VAL A 165 5.87 6.48 -12.25
N ARG A 166 5.08 6.95 -13.24
CA ARG A 166 3.64 7.18 -13.06
C ARG A 166 2.85 6.15 -13.85
N ASP A 167 1.77 5.68 -13.24
CA ASP A 167 0.74 4.96 -13.97
C ASP A 167 -0.08 5.92 -14.86
N PRO A 168 -1.04 5.43 -15.68
CA PRO A 168 -1.83 6.29 -16.56
C PRO A 168 -2.68 7.36 -15.85
N ASP A 169 -2.99 7.19 -14.58
CA ASP A 169 -3.76 8.13 -13.77
C ASP A 169 -2.86 9.04 -12.92
N GLY A 170 -1.53 8.95 -13.10
CA GLY A 170 -0.55 9.77 -12.41
C GLY A 170 -0.13 9.26 -11.04
N ASN A 171 -0.59 8.09 -10.61
CA ASN A 171 -0.16 7.48 -9.34
C ASN A 171 1.31 7.07 -9.42
N ILE A 172 2.03 7.26 -8.31
CA ILE A 172 3.45 6.93 -8.25
C ILE A 172 3.62 5.43 -8.03
N VAL A 173 4.48 4.81 -8.84
CA VAL A 173 4.91 3.42 -8.70
C VAL A 173 6.42 3.41 -8.51
N GLU A 174 6.86 2.88 -7.37
CA GLU A 174 8.26 2.70 -7.02
C GLU A 174 8.71 1.29 -7.37
N LEU A 175 9.82 1.19 -8.07
CA LEU A 175 10.47 -0.07 -8.40
C LEU A 175 11.79 -0.16 -7.65
N PHE A 176 11.94 -1.15 -6.79
CA PHE A 176 13.14 -1.44 -6.04
C PHE A 176 13.84 -2.67 -6.60
N ALA A 177 15.16 -2.59 -6.77
CA ALA A 177 15.98 -3.75 -7.11
C ALA A 177 17.40 -3.59 -6.59
N PRO A 178 18.14 -4.69 -6.37
CA PRO A 178 19.59 -4.64 -6.23
C PRO A 178 20.24 -4.13 -7.53
N LYS A 179 21.44 -3.60 -7.42
CA LYS A 179 22.26 -3.29 -8.60
C LYS A 179 22.65 -4.59 -9.29
N LYS A 180 22.32 -4.72 -10.55
CA LYS A 180 22.89 -5.75 -11.45
C LYS A 180 23.86 -5.11 -12.41
#